data_413ba755e33e6a08d104f8520eb1299b
#
_entry.id   413ba755e33e6a08d104f8520eb1299b
#
_cell.length_a   1.000
_cell.length_b   1.000
_cell.length_c   1.000
_cell.angle_alpha   90.00
_cell.angle_beta   90.00
_cell.angle_gamma   90.00
#
_symmetry.space_group_name_H-M   'P 1'
#
loop_
_entity.id
_entity.type
_entity.pdbx_description
1 polymer ?
#
loop_
_entity_poly.entity_id
_entity_poly.type
_entity_poly.pdbx_seq_one_letter_code
_entity_poly.pdbx_strand_id
1 'polypeptide(L)'
;MYKRQERGLLALRKEMDLFANLRPAIVFDALVGASTLKPEIVSGLNIMILRELCGGSYFAEPRGIDALADGTRKGYDTNAYSTGEIQRIGRVAFDLARKRNGSVTSVEKSNVMHSGILWREEMTKLHQAEGTDITLSHM
;
A
#
# COMPACT_ATOMS: atom_id res chain seq x y z
N MET A 1 -3.96 -3.68 -26.38
CA MET A 1 -3.36 -2.33 -26.38
C MET A 1 -2.95 -1.85 -24.98
N TYR A 2 -3.73 -2.08 -23.95
CA TYR A 2 -3.41 -1.69 -22.54
C TYR A 2 -2.12 -2.28 -21.97
N LYS A 3 -1.75 -3.52 -22.30
CA LYS A 3 -0.56 -4.20 -21.72
C LYS A 3 0.81 -3.53 -21.98
N ARG A 4 0.93 -2.65 -23.00
CA ARG A 4 2.21 -1.98 -23.30
C ARG A 4 2.47 -0.77 -22.40
N GLN A 5 1.43 -0.01 -22.05
CA GLN A 5 1.56 1.18 -21.19
C GLN A 5 1.88 0.79 -19.74
N GLU A 6 1.21 -0.23 -19.21
CA GLU A 6 1.48 -0.74 -17.85
C GLU A 6 2.89 -1.32 -17.72
N ARG A 7 3.38 -2.05 -18.74
CA ARG A 7 4.76 -2.58 -18.73
C ARG A 7 5.81 -1.47 -18.67
N GLY A 8 5.62 -0.38 -19.40
CA GLY A 8 6.50 0.78 -19.34
C GLY A 8 6.52 1.44 -17.96
N LEU A 9 5.34 1.60 -17.35
CA LEU A 9 5.22 2.14 -16.00
C LEU A 9 5.87 1.24 -14.94
N LEU A 10 5.68 -0.07 -15.04
CA LEU A 10 6.30 -1.03 -14.14
C LEU A 10 7.82 -1.05 -14.27
N ALA A 11 8.35 -0.96 -15.50
CA ALA A 11 9.78 -0.84 -15.74
C ALA A 11 10.36 0.43 -15.10
N LEU A 12 9.72 1.58 -15.30
CA LEU A 12 10.13 2.84 -14.66
C LEU A 12 10.15 2.75 -13.12
N ARG A 13 9.12 2.15 -12.53
CA ARG A 13 9.05 1.96 -11.06
C ARG A 13 10.23 1.16 -10.53
N LYS A 14 10.59 0.09 -11.25
CA LYS A 14 11.69 -0.79 -10.87
C LYS A 14 13.05 -0.12 -11.06
N GLU A 15 13.30 0.47 -12.23
CA GLU A 15 14.60 1.07 -12.58
C GLU A 15 14.91 2.33 -11.76
N MET A 16 13.89 3.09 -11.39
CA MET A 16 14.04 4.32 -10.59
C MET A 16 13.77 4.10 -9.09
N ASP A 17 13.53 2.87 -8.64
CA ASP A 17 13.13 2.52 -7.27
C ASP A 17 12.02 3.44 -6.71
N LEU A 18 10.95 3.63 -7.50
CA LEU A 18 9.81 4.45 -7.12
C LEU A 18 8.91 3.69 -6.15
N PHE A 19 9.36 3.53 -4.91
CA PHE A 19 8.71 2.68 -3.93
C PHE A 19 7.49 3.32 -3.27
N ALA A 20 7.45 4.64 -3.13
CA ALA A 20 6.38 5.35 -2.42
C ALA A 20 5.42 6.02 -3.40
N ASN A 21 4.19 5.55 -3.47
CA ASN A 21 3.12 6.21 -4.22
C ASN A 21 2.20 6.98 -3.28
N LEU A 22 2.15 8.28 -3.44
CA LEU A 22 1.31 9.19 -2.67
C LEU A 22 -0.01 9.45 -3.42
N ARG A 23 -1.12 9.14 -2.77
CA ARG A 23 -2.47 9.30 -3.33
C ARG A 23 -3.33 10.14 -2.39
N PRO A 24 -3.44 11.45 -2.60
CA PRO A 24 -4.36 12.26 -1.83
C PRO A 24 -5.81 11.91 -2.20
N ALA A 25 -6.66 11.70 -1.20
CA ALA A 25 -8.11 11.61 -1.32
C ALA A 25 -8.71 12.77 -0.53
N ILE A 26 -9.15 13.79 -1.25
CA ILE A 26 -9.69 15.04 -0.69
C ILE A 26 -11.10 15.21 -1.22
N VAL A 27 -12.05 15.49 -0.32
CA VAL A 27 -13.41 15.87 -0.71
C VAL A 27 -13.52 17.39 -0.65
N PHE A 28 -13.85 17.97 -1.79
CA PHE A 28 -14.14 19.41 -1.88
C PHE A 28 -15.59 19.67 -1.47
N ASP A 29 -15.84 20.70 -0.69
CA ASP A 29 -17.19 21.01 -0.17
C ASP A 29 -18.25 21.11 -1.27
N ALA A 30 -17.90 21.69 -2.41
CA ALA A 30 -18.80 21.77 -3.59
C ALA A 30 -19.18 20.38 -4.17
N LEU A 31 -18.46 19.32 -3.87
CA LEU A 31 -18.69 17.96 -4.40
C LEU A 31 -19.28 17.01 -3.36
N VAL A 32 -19.49 17.43 -2.12
CA VAL A 32 -20.08 16.60 -1.06
C VAL A 32 -21.42 16.01 -1.50
N GLY A 33 -22.29 16.81 -2.15
CA GLY A 33 -23.59 16.36 -2.63
C GLY A 33 -23.58 15.37 -3.80
N ALA A 34 -22.41 15.20 -4.48
CA ALA A 34 -22.22 14.22 -5.55
C ALA A 34 -21.81 12.82 -5.03
N SER A 35 -21.50 12.70 -3.76
CA SER A 35 -21.14 11.43 -3.12
C SER A 35 -22.35 10.54 -2.91
N THR A 36 -22.17 9.22 -3.04
CA THR A 36 -23.16 8.22 -2.63
C THR A 36 -23.15 7.94 -1.13
N LEU A 37 -22.13 8.42 -0.42
CA LEU A 37 -22.04 8.34 1.03
C LEU A 37 -22.73 9.58 1.65
N LYS A 38 -23.15 9.43 2.91
CA LYS A 38 -23.78 10.52 3.64
C LYS A 38 -22.83 11.72 3.79
N PRO A 39 -23.34 12.96 3.69
CA PRO A 39 -22.53 14.17 3.81
C PRO A 39 -21.66 14.24 5.06
N GLU A 40 -22.18 13.82 6.21
CA GLU A 40 -21.46 13.80 7.48
C GLU A 40 -20.25 12.85 7.51
N ILE A 41 -20.19 11.89 6.58
CA ILE A 41 -19.06 10.95 6.46
C ILE A 41 -17.96 11.54 5.58
N VAL A 42 -18.34 12.25 4.53
CA VAL A 42 -17.39 12.71 3.50
C VAL A 42 -16.95 14.15 3.64
N SER A 43 -17.74 14.97 4.34
CA SER A 43 -17.42 16.40 4.53
C SER A 43 -16.11 16.56 5.28
N GLY A 44 -15.19 17.35 4.73
CA GLY A 44 -13.85 17.59 5.30
C GLY A 44 -12.88 16.43 5.22
N LEU A 45 -13.23 15.35 4.51
CA LEU A 45 -12.34 14.19 4.35
C LEU A 45 -11.08 14.58 3.59
N ASN A 46 -9.92 14.30 4.21
CA ASN A 46 -8.60 14.55 3.66
C ASN A 46 -7.65 13.44 4.09
N ILE A 47 -7.54 12.41 3.27
CA ILE A 47 -6.72 11.23 3.53
C ILE A 47 -5.54 11.23 2.56
N MET A 48 -4.32 10.98 3.08
CA MET A 48 -3.17 10.64 2.26
C MET A 48 -2.99 9.12 2.28
N ILE A 49 -3.26 8.46 1.16
CA ILE A 49 -3.02 7.05 1.00
C ILE A 49 -1.59 6.87 0.48
N LEU A 50 -0.77 6.14 1.24
CA LEU A 50 0.59 5.83 0.88
C LEU A 50 0.69 4.35 0.52
N ARG A 51 1.21 4.05 -0.67
CA ARG A 51 1.33 2.67 -1.16
C ARG A 51 2.77 2.33 -1.47
N GLU A 52 3.26 1.22 -0.92
CA GLU A 52 4.50 0.58 -1.35
C GLU A 52 4.30 -0.03 -2.74
N LEU A 53 5.19 0.24 -3.70
CA LEU A 53 5.02 -0.13 -5.10
C LEU A 53 6.04 -1.15 -5.61
N CYS A 54 7.16 -1.35 -4.94
CA CYS A 54 8.25 -2.23 -5.41
C CYS A 54 8.14 -3.64 -4.85
N GLY A 55 7.50 -3.82 -3.69
CA GLY A 55 7.16 -5.12 -3.12
C GLY A 55 5.77 -5.62 -3.54
N GLY A 56 5.35 -6.72 -2.94
CA GLY A 56 4.04 -7.32 -3.12
C GLY A 56 3.94 -8.20 -4.36
N SER A 57 2.73 -8.29 -4.91
CA SER A 57 2.39 -9.26 -5.96
C SER A 57 2.77 -8.85 -7.38
N TYR A 58 3.31 -7.63 -7.59
CA TYR A 58 3.64 -7.19 -8.95
C TYR A 58 5.02 -7.62 -9.42
N PHE A 59 5.96 -7.85 -8.51
CA PHE A 59 7.35 -8.12 -8.84
C PHE A 59 7.91 -9.40 -8.22
N ALA A 60 7.24 -9.96 -7.19
CA ALA A 60 7.70 -11.16 -6.54
C ALA A 60 7.53 -12.40 -7.42
N GLU A 61 8.47 -13.32 -7.28
CA GLU A 61 8.49 -14.62 -7.97
C GLU A 61 8.31 -15.77 -6.94
N PRO A 62 7.81 -16.94 -7.35
CA PRO A 62 7.35 -17.31 -8.70
C PRO A 62 5.97 -16.71 -9.03
N ARG A 63 5.75 -16.43 -10.32
CA ARG A 63 4.47 -15.98 -10.85
C ARG A 63 4.26 -16.51 -12.27
N GLY A 64 3.02 -16.77 -12.64
CA GLY A 64 2.79 -17.30 -13.98
C GLY A 64 1.40 -17.90 -14.21
N ILE A 65 1.30 -18.55 -15.35
CA ILE A 65 0.13 -19.37 -15.72
C ILE A 65 0.62 -20.72 -16.21
N ASP A 66 0.33 -21.74 -15.46
CA ASP A 66 0.67 -23.12 -15.80
C ASP A 66 -0.49 -23.81 -16.50
N ALA A 67 -0.19 -24.66 -17.50
CA ALA A 67 -1.13 -25.60 -18.05
C ALA A 67 -1.18 -26.85 -17.18
N LEU A 68 -2.36 -27.32 -16.84
CA LEU A 68 -2.57 -28.53 -16.05
C LEU A 68 -2.84 -29.74 -16.96
N ALA A 69 -2.66 -30.94 -16.41
CA ALA A 69 -2.79 -32.21 -17.15
C ALA A 69 -4.21 -32.47 -17.71
N ASP A 70 -5.22 -31.86 -17.10
CA ASP A 70 -6.62 -31.94 -17.52
C ASP A 70 -7.01 -30.92 -18.60
N GLY A 71 -6.04 -30.16 -19.13
CA GLY A 71 -6.25 -29.10 -20.12
C GLY A 71 -6.71 -27.76 -19.54
N THR A 72 -6.92 -27.65 -18.23
CA THR A 72 -7.20 -26.37 -17.55
C THR A 72 -5.92 -25.59 -17.27
N ARG A 73 -6.02 -24.40 -16.72
CA ARG A 73 -4.88 -23.56 -16.39
C ARG A 73 -4.96 -23.02 -14.95
N LYS A 74 -3.80 -22.86 -14.33
CA LYS A 74 -3.67 -22.26 -13.01
C LYS A 74 -2.84 -20.97 -13.11
N GLY A 75 -3.43 -19.85 -12.73
CA GLY A 75 -2.71 -18.56 -12.56
C GLY A 75 -2.30 -18.36 -11.12
N TYR A 76 -1.11 -17.80 -10.90
CA TYR A 76 -0.61 -17.49 -9.55
C TYR A 76 0.34 -16.30 -9.57
N ASP A 77 0.33 -15.55 -8.46
CA ASP A 77 1.25 -14.45 -8.16
C ASP A 77 1.74 -14.59 -6.71
N THR A 78 3.03 -14.43 -6.50
CA THR A 78 3.61 -14.40 -5.15
C THR A 78 3.44 -13.00 -4.56
N ASN A 79 3.00 -12.91 -3.31
CA ASN A 79 2.94 -11.66 -2.57
C ASN A 79 4.02 -11.66 -1.48
N ALA A 80 5.07 -10.87 -1.67
CA ALA A 80 6.21 -10.83 -0.76
C ALA A 80 6.65 -9.39 -0.47
N TYR A 81 7.01 -9.15 0.79
CA TYR A 81 7.62 -7.92 1.26
C TYR A 81 8.80 -8.25 2.16
N SER A 82 9.87 -7.49 2.04
CA SER A 82 11.03 -7.55 2.93
C SER A 82 10.89 -6.52 4.06
N THR A 83 11.62 -6.76 5.16
CA THR A 83 11.75 -5.78 6.26
C THR A 83 12.16 -4.40 5.76
N GLY A 84 13.14 -4.32 4.83
CA GLY A 84 13.61 -3.04 4.29
C GLY A 84 12.54 -2.27 3.53
N GLU A 85 11.73 -2.95 2.71
CA GLU A 85 10.62 -2.34 1.97
C GLU A 85 9.53 -1.81 2.91
N ILE A 86 9.20 -2.58 3.95
CA ILE A 86 8.19 -2.16 4.93
C ILE A 86 8.69 -0.96 5.73
N GLN A 87 9.93 -0.99 6.21
CA GLN A 87 10.48 0.08 7.02
C GLN A 87 10.67 1.38 6.23
N ARG A 88 11.10 1.32 4.96
CA ARG A 88 11.28 2.52 4.15
C ARG A 88 9.96 3.25 3.90
N ILE A 89 8.88 2.51 3.60
CA ILE A 89 7.56 3.14 3.41
C ILE A 89 6.99 3.62 4.74
N GLY A 90 7.26 2.92 5.84
CA GLY A 90 6.88 3.33 7.19
C GLY A 90 7.48 4.67 7.58
N ARG A 91 8.78 4.90 7.32
CA ARG A 91 9.43 6.19 7.58
C ARG A 91 8.78 7.32 6.79
N VAL A 92 8.50 7.11 5.50
CA VAL A 92 7.77 8.11 4.69
C VAL A 92 6.39 8.39 5.26
N ALA A 93 5.67 7.36 5.74
CA ALA A 93 4.36 7.53 6.37
C ALA A 93 4.45 8.36 7.66
N PHE A 94 5.44 8.10 8.51
CA PHE A 94 5.65 8.85 9.76
C PHE A 94 6.02 10.30 9.49
N ASP A 95 6.90 10.57 8.53
CA ASP A 95 7.27 11.94 8.14
C ASP A 95 6.09 12.74 7.57
N LEU A 96 5.23 12.08 6.80
CA LEU A 96 4.01 12.71 6.30
C LEU A 96 2.99 12.93 7.43
N ALA A 97 2.86 12.00 8.37
CA ALA A 97 1.96 12.13 9.51
C ALA A 97 2.33 13.31 10.40
N ARG A 98 3.64 13.53 10.66
CA ARG A 98 4.14 14.70 11.41
C ARG A 98 3.76 16.03 10.77
N LYS A 99 3.66 16.07 9.43
CA LYS A 99 3.25 17.27 8.67
C LYS A 99 1.73 17.41 8.54
N ARG A 100 0.96 16.49 9.10
CA ARG A 100 -0.52 16.43 9.01
C ARG A 100 -1.12 16.35 10.42
N ASN A 101 -1.88 15.30 10.68
CA ASN A 101 -2.64 15.12 11.94
C ASN A 101 -1.97 14.19 12.96
N GLY A 102 -0.72 13.78 12.73
CA GLY A 102 0.04 12.94 13.65
C GLY A 102 -0.47 11.49 13.76
N SER A 103 -1.16 10.97 12.74
CA SER A 103 -1.70 9.61 12.78
C SER A 103 -1.45 8.82 11.49
N VAL A 104 -1.18 7.51 11.66
CA VAL A 104 -1.02 6.54 10.57
C VAL A 104 -1.90 5.33 10.86
N THR A 105 -2.67 4.90 9.87
CA THR A 105 -3.35 3.60 9.89
C THR A 105 -2.63 2.66 8.91
N SER A 106 -2.01 1.63 9.44
CA SER A 106 -1.38 0.56 8.66
C SER A 106 -2.46 -0.45 8.27
N VAL A 107 -2.55 -0.74 6.96
CA VAL A 107 -3.56 -1.65 6.41
C VAL A 107 -2.86 -2.89 5.89
N GLU A 108 -3.10 -4.02 6.54
CA GLU A 108 -2.50 -5.30 6.21
C GLU A 108 -3.45 -6.47 6.49
N LYS A 109 -3.15 -7.64 5.94
CA LYS A 109 -3.92 -8.88 6.16
C LYS A 109 -3.18 -9.85 7.09
N SER A 110 -2.89 -9.42 8.31
CA SER A 110 -2.06 -10.17 9.28
C SER A 110 -2.74 -11.40 9.89
N ASN A 111 -4.07 -11.51 9.81
CA ASN A 111 -4.80 -12.67 10.35
C ASN A 111 -4.68 -13.95 9.50
N VAL A 112 -4.17 -13.86 8.26
CA VAL A 112 -4.06 -15.00 7.33
C VAL A 112 -2.75 -15.03 6.57
N MET A 113 -2.22 -13.85 6.16
CA MET A 113 -1.07 -13.78 5.25
C MET A 113 0.24 -13.56 6.02
N HIS A 114 1.24 -14.41 5.79
CA HIS A 114 2.58 -14.23 6.39
C HIS A 114 3.22 -12.88 6.02
N SER A 115 3.03 -12.40 4.80
CA SER A 115 3.47 -11.06 4.40
C SER A 115 2.77 -9.96 5.19
N GLY A 116 1.50 -10.15 5.55
CA GLY A 116 0.75 -9.24 6.42
C GLY A 116 1.23 -9.30 7.88
N ILE A 117 1.55 -10.49 8.39
CA ILE A 117 2.13 -10.66 9.73
C ILE A 117 3.45 -9.90 9.84
N LEU A 118 4.37 -10.13 8.89
CA LEU A 118 5.65 -9.41 8.85
C LEU A 118 5.44 -7.90 8.75
N TRP A 119 4.53 -7.44 7.89
CA TRP A 119 4.20 -6.02 7.74
C TRP A 119 3.80 -5.39 9.07
N ARG A 120 2.87 -6.01 9.79
CA ARG A 120 2.40 -5.53 11.10
C ARG A 120 3.52 -5.48 12.12
N GLU A 121 4.33 -6.54 12.20
CA GLU A 121 5.46 -6.61 13.13
C GLU A 121 6.49 -5.52 12.86
N GLU A 122 6.91 -5.35 11.60
CA GLU A 122 7.92 -4.37 11.22
C GLU A 122 7.43 -2.93 11.38
N MET A 123 6.17 -2.65 11.04
CA MET A 123 5.56 -1.33 11.30
C MET A 123 5.49 -1.02 12.80
N THR A 124 5.14 -2.01 13.62
CA THR A 124 5.09 -1.86 15.09
C THR A 124 6.48 -1.60 15.66
N LYS A 125 7.49 -2.38 15.26
CA LYS A 125 8.89 -2.18 15.69
C LYS A 125 9.41 -0.80 15.28
N LEU A 126 9.17 -0.42 14.03
CA LEU A 126 9.59 0.89 13.52
C LEU A 126 8.92 2.04 14.29
N HIS A 127 7.64 1.93 14.58
CA HIS A 127 6.92 2.91 15.38
C HIS A 127 7.51 3.05 16.80
N GLN A 128 7.82 1.94 17.47
CA GLN A 128 8.45 1.95 18.79
C GLN A 128 9.84 2.61 18.78
N ALA A 129 10.58 2.47 17.68
CA ALA A 129 11.92 3.01 17.55
C ALA A 129 11.96 4.48 17.08
N GLU A 130 11.11 4.84 16.13
CA GLU A 130 11.26 6.10 15.36
C GLU A 130 9.95 6.93 15.29
N GLY A 131 8.82 6.43 15.80
CA GLY A 131 7.50 7.01 15.57
C GLY A 131 6.65 7.25 16.83
N THR A 132 7.24 7.26 18.03
CA THR A 132 6.49 7.39 19.29
C THR A 132 5.76 8.72 19.46
N ASP A 133 6.07 9.70 18.62
CA ASP A 133 5.43 11.02 18.54
C ASP A 133 4.15 11.04 17.70
N ILE A 134 3.83 9.94 17.01
CA ILE A 134 2.63 9.78 16.20
C ILE A 134 1.75 8.64 16.72
N THR A 135 0.48 8.62 16.34
CA THR A 135 -0.43 7.51 16.63
C THR A 135 -0.37 6.48 15.51
N LEU A 136 -0.06 5.21 15.81
CA LEU A 136 -0.13 4.10 14.88
C LEU A 136 -1.34 3.22 15.22
N SER A 137 -2.17 2.93 14.23
CA SER A 137 -3.23 1.93 14.29
C SER A 137 -3.08 0.89 13.19
N HIS A 138 -3.66 -0.29 13.35
CA HIS A 138 -3.66 -1.38 12.37
C HIS A 138 -5.11 -1.74 11.99
N MET A 139 -5.34 -2.02 10.71
CA MET A 139 -6.64 -2.42 10.17
C MET A 139 -6.52 -3.72 9.37
#